data_7d0756c1b4e369c28c1d7a8119eaa611
#
_entry.id   7d0756c1b4e369c28c1d7a8119eaa611
#
_cell.length_a   1.000
_cell.length_b   1.000
_cell.length_c   1.000
_cell.angle_alpha   90.00
_cell.angle_beta   90.00
_cell.angle_gamma   90.00
#
_symmetry.space_group_name_H-M   'P 1'
#
loop_
_entity.id
_entity.type
_entity.pdbx_description
1 polymer ?
#
loop_
_entity_poly.entity_id
_entity_poly.type
_entity_poly.pdbx_seq_one_letter_code
_entity_poly.pdbx_strand_id
1 'polypeptide(L)'
;ANDGRNHLFLQPDGRYDVIISEPPNPWLTGVSNLFTREFWALGKRKLKPGGVWGQWVQMYGMDHEDLRTLLRTFTETYKHVLLFSTIEDADLVLVGSDSPLDLTADRIGEMMNRDAAVAKDLADVDCETPEDVLTRYLVAQDKILQFVEGAELNTDDNMRIEYSAPRHLHEDTADENFAKLLKGAEVRDTVPLETVKDVPGMIDLAEAYTRRDDYLKALLVLKAAAELEPDNEVIFERYPIYQRKLREQLEDLEEDEGTTEDDDGTTE
;
A
#
# COMPACT_ATOMS: atom_id res chain seq x y z
N ALA A 1 -15.08 -18.01 21.01
CA ALA A 1 -14.89 -16.75 20.31
C ALA A 1 -14.90 -15.62 21.33
N ASN A 2 -14.01 -14.65 21.20
CA ASN A 2 -13.90 -13.49 22.07
C ASN A 2 -13.69 -12.26 21.15
N ASP A 3 -14.05 -11.09 21.64
CA ASP A 3 -13.73 -9.83 20.98
C ASP A 3 -12.21 -9.66 20.86
N GLY A 4 -11.71 -9.25 19.69
CA GLY A 4 -10.30 -9.18 19.37
C GLY A 4 -9.53 -8.19 20.24
N ARG A 5 -10.12 -7.01 20.51
CA ARG A 5 -9.52 -5.98 21.36
C ARG A 5 -9.45 -6.45 22.82
N ASN A 6 -10.52 -7.06 23.33
CA ASN A 6 -10.53 -7.66 24.67
C ASN A 6 -9.55 -8.82 24.76
N HIS A 7 -9.42 -9.64 23.71
CA HIS A 7 -8.42 -10.71 23.69
C HIS A 7 -7.01 -10.13 23.83
N LEU A 8 -6.65 -9.12 23.03
CA LEU A 8 -5.35 -8.46 23.15
C LEU A 8 -5.12 -7.85 24.52
N PHE A 9 -6.14 -7.20 25.10
CA PHE A 9 -6.04 -6.60 26.44
C PHE A 9 -5.64 -7.62 27.50
N LEU A 10 -6.18 -8.83 27.45
CA LEU A 10 -5.93 -9.90 28.41
C LEU A 10 -4.59 -10.63 28.20
N GLN A 11 -3.92 -10.43 27.06
CA GLN A 11 -2.64 -11.09 26.81
C GLN A 11 -1.47 -10.37 27.50
N PRO A 12 -0.39 -11.08 27.85
CA PRO A 12 0.82 -10.44 28.33
C PRO A 12 1.46 -9.58 27.23
N ASP A 13 2.20 -8.55 27.64
CA ASP A 13 2.98 -7.73 26.73
C ASP A 13 4.13 -8.53 26.10
N GLY A 14 4.51 -8.17 24.87
CA GLY A 14 5.60 -8.84 24.15
C GLY A 14 5.31 -10.28 23.76
N ARG A 15 4.04 -10.64 23.50
CA ARG A 15 3.62 -12.01 23.17
C ARG A 15 3.76 -12.36 21.70
N TYR A 16 3.43 -11.44 20.80
CA TYR A 16 3.23 -11.73 19.38
C TYR A 16 4.39 -11.24 18.52
N ASP A 17 4.77 -12.03 17.54
CA ASP A 17 5.71 -11.62 16.49
C ASP A 17 4.98 -10.78 15.43
N VAL A 18 3.73 -11.16 15.12
CA VAL A 18 2.88 -10.48 14.15
C VAL A 18 1.47 -10.40 14.70
N ILE A 19 0.82 -9.24 14.49
CA ILE A 19 -0.63 -9.07 14.68
C ILE A 19 -1.19 -8.55 13.37
N ILE A 20 -2.22 -9.21 12.84
CA ILE A 20 -2.95 -8.77 11.66
C ILE A 20 -4.35 -8.37 12.08
N SER A 21 -4.78 -7.20 11.65
CA SER A 21 -6.09 -6.62 11.93
C SER A 21 -6.79 -6.30 10.60
N GLU A 22 -7.85 -7.04 10.33
CA GLU A 22 -8.72 -6.88 9.18
C GLU A 22 -10.17 -6.78 9.68
N PRO A 23 -10.52 -5.69 10.37
CA PRO A 23 -11.86 -5.48 10.85
C PRO A 23 -12.80 -5.10 9.70
N PRO A 24 -14.13 -5.21 9.87
CA PRO A 24 -15.08 -4.57 8.97
C PRO A 24 -14.85 -3.04 8.90
N ASN A 25 -15.59 -2.40 8.01
CA ASN A 25 -15.43 -0.98 7.74
C ASN A 25 -15.56 -0.09 9.00
N PRO A 26 -14.72 0.94 9.17
CA PRO A 26 -14.56 1.69 10.42
C PRO A 26 -15.80 2.53 10.79
N TRP A 27 -16.73 2.79 9.88
CA TRP A 27 -17.98 3.49 10.16
C TRP A 27 -19.08 2.63 10.80
N LEU A 28 -18.87 1.31 10.87
CA LEU A 28 -19.80 0.44 11.56
C LEU A 28 -19.70 0.65 13.06
N THR A 29 -20.85 0.86 13.71
CA THR A 29 -20.93 1.09 15.16
C THR A 29 -20.20 0.02 15.95
N GLY A 30 -19.24 0.45 16.76
CA GLY A 30 -18.40 -0.42 17.58
C GLY A 30 -17.21 -1.03 16.84
N VAL A 31 -17.05 -0.85 15.53
CA VAL A 31 -15.86 -1.27 14.79
C VAL A 31 -14.79 -0.17 14.79
N SER A 32 -15.19 1.10 14.78
CA SER A 32 -14.28 2.24 14.78
C SER A 32 -13.23 2.18 15.92
N ASN A 33 -13.56 1.52 17.05
CA ASN A 33 -12.64 1.32 18.17
C ASN A 33 -11.42 0.42 17.84
N LEU A 34 -11.42 -0.25 16.67
CA LEU A 34 -10.31 -1.03 16.15
C LEU A 34 -9.38 -0.20 15.22
N PHE A 35 -9.67 1.08 15.06
CA PHE A 35 -8.90 2.06 14.29
C PHE A 35 -8.45 3.26 15.12
N THR A 36 -8.45 3.12 16.45
CA THR A 36 -8.07 4.19 17.36
C THR A 36 -6.62 4.12 17.79
N ARG A 37 -6.06 5.27 18.16
CA ARG A 37 -4.73 5.36 18.76
C ARG A 37 -4.56 4.39 19.94
N GLU A 38 -5.55 4.29 20.80
CA GLU A 38 -5.54 3.45 22.01
C GLU A 38 -5.49 1.96 21.64
N PHE A 39 -6.22 1.53 20.59
CA PHE A 39 -6.17 0.16 20.11
C PHE A 39 -4.81 -0.20 19.51
N TRP A 40 -4.27 0.65 18.64
CA TRP A 40 -2.96 0.40 18.07
C TRP A 40 -1.83 0.49 19.11
N ALA A 41 -1.92 1.41 20.08
CA ALA A 41 -1.01 1.46 21.20
C ALA A 41 -1.11 0.21 22.10
N LEU A 42 -2.31 -0.35 22.28
CA LEU A 42 -2.49 -1.65 22.94
C LEU A 42 -1.79 -2.76 22.15
N GLY A 43 -2.06 -2.87 20.85
CA GLY A 43 -1.44 -3.87 19.97
C GLY A 43 0.08 -3.77 19.98
N LYS A 44 0.62 -2.56 19.88
CA LYS A 44 2.06 -2.28 19.95
C LYS A 44 2.71 -2.86 21.21
N ARG A 45 2.09 -2.72 22.38
CA ARG A 45 2.60 -3.33 23.62
C ARG A 45 2.59 -4.86 23.60
N LYS A 46 1.66 -5.47 22.84
CA LYS A 46 1.56 -6.93 22.71
C LYS A 46 2.55 -7.52 21.72
N LEU A 47 3.11 -6.72 20.85
CA LEU A 47 4.19 -7.13 19.95
C LEU A 47 5.51 -7.31 20.72
N LYS A 48 6.28 -8.32 20.31
CA LYS A 48 7.68 -8.50 20.73
C LYS A 48 8.55 -7.36 20.17
N PRO A 49 9.77 -7.15 20.69
CA PRO A 49 10.76 -6.32 20.02
C PRO A 49 10.97 -6.78 18.56
N GLY A 50 10.84 -5.86 17.60
CA GLY A 50 10.88 -6.18 16.17
C GLY A 50 9.60 -6.82 15.62
N GLY A 51 8.55 -6.93 16.42
CA GLY A 51 7.25 -7.41 15.96
C GLY A 51 6.55 -6.41 15.04
N VAL A 52 5.61 -6.92 14.25
CA VAL A 52 4.96 -6.18 13.16
C VAL A 52 3.44 -6.19 13.33
N TRP A 53 2.82 -5.05 13.07
CA TRP A 53 1.36 -4.90 12.95
C TRP A 53 0.99 -4.72 11.48
N GLY A 54 0.06 -5.54 10.97
CA GLY A 54 -0.60 -5.36 9.69
C GLY A 54 -2.04 -4.86 9.91
N GLN A 55 -2.40 -3.76 9.26
CA GLN A 55 -3.74 -3.18 9.31
C GLN A 55 -4.31 -2.99 7.92
N TRP A 56 -5.43 -3.63 7.64
CA TRP A 56 -6.22 -3.35 6.45
C TRP A 56 -7.04 -2.06 6.63
N VAL A 57 -7.09 -1.24 5.58
CA VAL A 57 -7.87 -0.02 5.48
C VAL A 57 -8.38 0.11 4.06
N GLN A 58 -9.69 0.28 3.87
CA GLN A 58 -10.26 0.63 2.57
C GLN A 58 -10.11 2.13 2.26
N MET A 59 -10.20 2.49 0.99
CA MET A 59 -10.18 3.89 0.53
C MET A 59 -11.55 4.42 0.11
N TYR A 60 -12.55 3.54 -0.05
CA TYR A 60 -13.91 3.88 -0.41
C TYR A 60 -14.80 4.18 0.81
N GLY A 61 -15.90 4.89 0.61
CA GLY A 61 -16.91 5.17 1.63
C GLY A 61 -16.42 6.06 2.78
N MET A 62 -15.36 6.83 2.56
CA MET A 62 -14.85 7.86 3.46
C MET A 62 -14.17 8.96 2.65
N ASP A 63 -14.14 10.17 3.15
CA ASP A 63 -13.42 11.26 2.50
C ASP A 63 -11.90 11.21 2.77
N HIS A 64 -11.16 12.07 2.10
CA HIS A 64 -9.71 12.13 2.27
C HIS A 64 -9.27 12.58 3.66
N GLU A 65 -10.08 13.35 4.39
CA GLU A 65 -9.75 13.76 5.76
C GLU A 65 -9.89 12.58 6.74
N ASP A 66 -10.82 11.66 6.48
CA ASP A 66 -10.95 10.42 7.23
C ASP A 66 -9.75 9.51 6.98
N LEU A 67 -9.33 9.36 5.72
CA LEU A 67 -8.11 8.61 5.36
C LEU A 67 -6.87 9.23 6.01
N ARG A 68 -6.72 10.56 5.95
CA ARG A 68 -5.62 11.29 6.61
C ARG A 68 -5.61 11.05 8.12
N THR A 69 -6.79 11.05 8.74
CA THR A 69 -6.96 10.79 10.17
C THR A 69 -6.53 9.37 10.54
N LEU A 70 -6.91 8.36 9.76
CA LEU A 70 -6.48 6.97 9.96
C LEU A 70 -4.96 6.82 9.83
N LEU A 71 -4.40 7.30 8.72
CA LEU A 71 -2.96 7.22 8.47
C LEU A 71 -2.16 8.02 9.51
N ARG A 72 -2.65 9.21 9.94
CA ARG A 72 -2.04 10.00 11.02
C ARG A 72 -2.01 9.23 12.33
N THR A 73 -3.12 8.60 12.68
CA THR A 73 -3.25 7.84 13.92
C THR A 73 -2.30 6.64 13.93
N PHE A 74 -2.14 5.98 12.79
CA PHE A 74 -1.24 4.85 12.65
C PHE A 74 0.24 5.28 12.71
N THR A 75 0.62 6.33 11.98
CA THR A 75 2.00 6.87 11.96
C THR A 75 2.40 7.51 13.27
N GLU A 76 1.47 7.99 14.08
CA GLU A 76 1.75 8.44 15.46
C GLU A 76 2.09 7.26 16.38
N THR A 77 1.54 6.08 16.08
CA THR A 77 1.73 4.88 16.91
C THR A 77 3.02 4.15 16.56
N TYR A 78 3.33 3.94 15.29
CA TYR A 78 4.48 3.17 14.82
C TYR A 78 5.54 4.07 14.17
N LYS A 79 6.82 3.80 14.48
CA LYS A 79 7.95 4.61 13.98
C LYS A 79 8.26 4.34 12.51
N HIS A 80 8.12 3.07 12.11
CA HIS A 80 8.36 2.61 10.75
C HIS A 80 7.06 2.11 10.17
N VAL A 81 6.65 2.71 9.08
CA VAL A 81 5.39 2.40 8.40
C VAL A 81 5.66 2.16 6.93
N LEU A 82 5.14 1.05 6.42
CA LEU A 82 5.06 0.74 4.99
C LEU A 82 3.60 0.71 4.58
N LEU A 83 3.33 1.11 3.36
CA LEU A 83 2.00 1.15 2.78
C LEU A 83 1.99 0.33 1.49
N PHE A 84 1.07 -0.62 1.43
CA PHE A 84 0.88 -1.48 0.26
C PHE A 84 -0.53 -1.30 -0.27
N SER A 85 -0.68 -1.32 -1.60
CA SER A 85 -1.97 -1.49 -2.28
C SER A 85 -2.18 -2.97 -2.57
N THR A 86 -3.30 -3.53 -2.14
CA THR A 86 -3.65 -4.94 -2.38
C THR A 86 -4.65 -5.08 -3.52
N ILE A 87 -5.72 -4.30 -3.49
CA ILE A 87 -6.63 -4.08 -4.61
C ILE A 87 -6.40 -2.65 -5.05
N GLU A 88 -6.07 -2.47 -6.31
CA GLU A 88 -5.73 -1.17 -6.87
C GLU A 88 -6.89 -0.20 -6.64
N ASP A 89 -6.56 1.00 -6.18
CA ASP A 89 -7.49 2.11 -5.89
C ASP A 89 -8.59 1.82 -4.85
N ALA A 90 -8.59 0.65 -4.20
CA ALA A 90 -9.62 0.27 -3.23
C ALA A 90 -9.09 0.00 -1.82
N ASP A 91 -8.04 -0.81 -1.70
CA ASP A 91 -7.61 -1.35 -0.41
C ASP A 91 -6.12 -1.12 -0.14
N LEU A 92 -5.85 -0.73 1.10
CA LEU A 92 -4.50 -0.53 1.64
C LEU A 92 -4.20 -1.54 2.73
N VAL A 93 -2.94 -1.94 2.83
CA VAL A 93 -2.37 -2.60 4.01
C VAL A 93 -1.26 -1.73 4.58
N LEU A 94 -1.48 -1.27 5.80
CA LEU A 94 -0.47 -0.57 6.58
C LEU A 94 0.34 -1.59 7.37
N VAL A 95 1.65 -1.53 7.26
CA VAL A 95 2.57 -2.36 8.04
C VAL A 95 3.36 -1.46 8.97
N GLY A 96 3.23 -1.66 10.28
CA GLY A 96 3.84 -0.82 11.30
C GLY A 96 4.75 -1.58 12.25
N SER A 97 5.89 -0.98 12.61
CA SER A 97 6.82 -1.50 13.63
C SER A 97 7.59 -0.38 14.32
N ASP A 98 8.11 -0.65 15.52
CA ASP A 98 9.08 0.24 16.19
C ASP A 98 10.53 -0.01 15.76
N SER A 99 10.79 -1.11 15.07
CA SER A 99 12.07 -1.46 14.47
C SER A 99 12.03 -1.24 12.95
N PRO A 100 13.16 -0.91 12.32
CA PRO A 100 13.24 -0.85 10.87
C PRO A 100 12.72 -2.16 10.23
N LEU A 101 11.94 -2.00 9.16
CA LEU A 101 11.39 -3.10 8.40
C LEU A 101 12.34 -3.44 7.24
N ASP A 102 12.77 -4.69 7.18
CA ASP A 102 13.61 -5.19 6.08
C ASP A 102 12.70 -5.69 4.95
N LEU A 103 12.55 -4.86 3.93
CA LEU A 103 11.74 -5.12 2.73
C LEU A 103 12.61 -5.53 1.53
N THR A 104 13.82 -6.04 1.74
CA THR A 104 14.67 -6.46 0.63
C THR A 104 14.12 -7.68 -0.09
N ALA A 105 14.32 -7.75 -1.43
CA ALA A 105 13.93 -8.91 -2.23
C ALA A 105 14.53 -10.21 -1.68
N ASP A 106 15.82 -10.16 -1.26
CA ASP A 106 16.48 -11.30 -0.62
C ASP A 106 15.71 -11.79 0.61
N ARG A 107 15.29 -10.87 1.47
CA ARG A 107 14.57 -11.22 2.70
C ARG A 107 13.20 -11.81 2.43
N ILE A 108 12.47 -11.24 1.47
CA ILE A 108 11.17 -11.76 1.04
C ILE A 108 11.36 -13.17 0.45
N GLY A 109 12.35 -13.35 -0.44
CA GLY A 109 12.68 -14.64 -1.04
C GLY A 109 13.04 -15.72 -0.01
N GLU A 110 13.83 -15.38 1.02
CA GLU A 110 14.11 -16.29 2.13
C GLU A 110 12.82 -16.73 2.83
N MET A 111 11.88 -15.81 3.05
CA MET A 111 10.62 -16.13 3.73
C MET A 111 9.70 -16.98 2.85
N MET A 112 9.60 -16.69 1.56
CA MET A 112 8.84 -17.48 0.58
C MET A 112 9.39 -18.93 0.49
N ASN A 113 10.71 -19.05 0.45
CA ASN A 113 11.37 -20.38 0.34
C ASN A 113 11.35 -21.19 1.64
N ARG A 114 11.06 -20.56 2.77
CA ARG A 114 11.05 -21.21 4.08
C ARG A 114 9.87 -22.16 4.27
N ASP A 115 8.74 -21.88 3.66
CA ASP A 115 7.52 -22.67 3.74
C ASP A 115 6.80 -22.68 2.39
N ALA A 116 6.70 -23.87 1.79
CA ALA A 116 6.02 -24.04 0.51
C ALA A 116 4.52 -23.65 0.53
N ALA A 117 3.88 -23.67 1.71
CA ALA A 117 2.50 -23.21 1.83
C ALA A 117 2.41 -21.71 1.67
N VAL A 118 3.37 -20.94 2.24
CA VAL A 118 3.44 -19.48 2.05
C VAL A 118 3.67 -19.12 0.58
N ALA A 119 4.62 -19.78 -0.09
CA ALA A 119 4.88 -19.54 -1.51
C ALA A 119 3.64 -19.84 -2.37
N LYS A 120 2.91 -20.92 -2.05
CA LYS A 120 1.68 -21.28 -2.74
C LYS A 120 0.58 -20.23 -2.53
N ASP A 121 0.35 -19.82 -1.29
CA ASP A 121 -0.69 -18.83 -0.97
C ASP A 121 -0.40 -17.46 -1.61
N LEU A 122 0.89 -17.08 -1.71
CA LEU A 122 1.31 -15.88 -2.43
C LEU A 122 1.10 -16.01 -3.95
N ALA A 123 1.37 -17.18 -4.54
CA ALA A 123 1.12 -17.43 -5.95
C ALA A 123 -0.39 -17.37 -6.29
N ASP A 124 -1.26 -17.79 -5.37
CA ASP A 124 -2.72 -17.70 -5.53
C ASP A 124 -3.22 -16.22 -5.61
N VAL A 125 -2.36 -15.23 -5.31
CA VAL A 125 -2.63 -13.77 -5.41
C VAL A 125 -1.60 -13.05 -6.32
N ASP A 126 -1.07 -13.75 -7.31
CA ASP A 126 -0.13 -13.25 -8.32
C ASP A 126 1.17 -12.67 -7.72
N CYS A 127 1.65 -13.28 -6.64
CA CYS A 127 2.94 -12.97 -6.01
C CYS A 127 3.85 -14.21 -6.05
N GLU A 128 4.39 -14.55 -7.23
CA GLU A 128 5.23 -15.72 -7.43
C GLU A 128 6.70 -15.46 -7.07
N THR A 129 7.14 -14.20 -7.15
CA THR A 129 8.50 -13.76 -6.86
C THR A 129 8.53 -12.73 -5.73
N PRO A 130 9.68 -12.52 -5.07
CA PRO A 130 9.84 -11.42 -4.11
C PRO A 130 9.52 -10.06 -4.72
N GLU A 131 9.86 -9.86 -5.99
CA GLU A 131 9.63 -8.63 -6.72
C GLU A 131 8.14 -8.37 -6.95
N ASP A 132 7.33 -9.43 -7.14
CA ASP A 132 5.86 -9.28 -7.23
C ASP A 132 5.28 -8.72 -5.92
N VAL A 133 5.80 -9.13 -4.76
CA VAL A 133 5.42 -8.54 -3.48
C VAL A 133 5.85 -7.07 -3.41
N LEU A 134 7.05 -6.74 -3.89
CA LEU A 134 7.56 -5.36 -3.92
C LEU A 134 6.75 -4.44 -4.82
N THR A 135 6.14 -4.95 -5.90
CA THR A 135 5.26 -4.13 -6.77
C THR A 135 4.01 -3.63 -6.06
N ARG A 136 3.62 -4.24 -4.93
CA ARG A 136 2.48 -3.78 -4.11
C ARG A 136 2.83 -2.58 -3.23
N TYR A 137 4.12 -2.25 -3.06
CA TYR A 137 4.55 -1.06 -2.34
C TYR A 137 3.96 0.21 -2.97
N LEU A 138 3.35 1.05 -2.15
CA LEU A 138 2.58 2.16 -2.68
C LEU A 138 3.37 3.47 -2.68
N VAL A 139 3.95 3.85 -1.54
CA VAL A 139 4.62 5.16 -1.44
C VAL A 139 5.56 5.23 -0.23
N ALA A 140 6.60 6.04 -0.34
CA ALA A 140 7.60 6.26 0.69
C ALA A 140 7.02 6.89 1.97
N GLN A 141 7.54 6.51 3.13
CA GLN A 141 7.04 6.94 4.44
C GLN A 141 7.03 8.47 4.61
N ASP A 142 8.02 9.18 4.08
CA ASP A 142 8.06 10.64 4.15
C ASP A 142 6.87 11.29 3.42
N LYS A 143 6.38 10.69 2.34
CA LYS A 143 5.17 11.15 1.62
C LYS A 143 3.91 10.88 2.44
N ILE A 144 3.84 9.73 3.12
CA ILE A 144 2.74 9.46 4.05
C ILE A 144 2.72 10.54 5.15
N LEU A 145 3.88 10.87 5.73
CA LEU A 145 4.00 11.88 6.77
C LEU A 145 3.62 13.29 6.27
N GLN A 146 3.94 13.64 5.03
CA GLN A 146 3.51 14.88 4.40
C GLN A 146 1.98 14.91 4.19
N PHE A 147 1.40 13.81 3.69
CA PHE A 147 -0.04 13.70 3.47
C PHE A 147 -0.85 13.88 4.77
N VAL A 148 -0.35 13.34 5.88
CA VAL A 148 -1.07 13.40 7.17
C VAL A 148 -0.75 14.64 8.01
N GLU A 149 0.08 15.56 7.53
CA GLU A 149 0.47 16.75 8.28
C GLU A 149 -0.76 17.59 8.63
N GLY A 150 -0.92 17.88 9.94
CA GLY A 150 -2.06 18.64 10.46
C GLY A 150 -3.37 17.88 10.57
N ALA A 151 -3.43 16.59 10.18
CA ALA A 151 -4.62 15.78 10.37
C ALA A 151 -4.89 15.48 11.85
N GLU A 152 -6.16 15.29 12.19
CA GLU A 152 -6.57 14.91 13.54
C GLU A 152 -6.28 13.42 13.81
N LEU A 153 -6.36 13.02 15.07
CA LEU A 153 -6.26 11.62 15.49
C LEU A 153 -7.64 11.01 15.69
N ASN A 154 -7.80 9.75 15.32
CA ASN A 154 -8.95 8.94 15.74
C ASN A 154 -8.64 8.30 17.10
N THR A 155 -9.42 8.61 18.11
CA THR A 155 -9.22 8.16 19.49
C THR A 155 -10.50 7.52 20.04
N ASP A 156 -10.37 6.77 21.14
CA ASP A 156 -11.52 6.20 21.84
C ASP A 156 -12.52 7.27 22.33
N ASP A 157 -12.05 8.49 22.55
CA ASP A 157 -12.89 9.59 23.06
C ASP A 157 -13.68 10.29 21.93
N ASN A 158 -13.07 10.47 20.75
CA ASN A 158 -13.72 11.23 19.67
C ASN A 158 -14.40 10.35 18.61
N MET A 159 -13.95 9.09 18.44
CA MET A 159 -14.49 8.13 17.47
C MET A 159 -14.77 8.78 16.10
N ARG A 160 -13.88 9.68 15.67
CA ARG A 160 -14.09 10.59 14.54
C ARG A 160 -14.63 9.88 13.31
N ILE A 161 -14.01 8.76 12.92
CA ILE A 161 -14.35 8.02 11.70
C ILE A 161 -15.75 7.42 11.76
N GLU A 162 -16.21 7.00 12.93
CA GLU A 162 -17.57 6.47 13.13
C GLU A 162 -18.65 7.50 12.77
N TYR A 163 -18.34 8.80 12.97
CA TYR A 163 -19.31 9.88 12.77
C TYR A 163 -19.12 10.65 11.46
N SER A 164 -17.92 10.64 10.87
CA SER A 164 -17.63 11.34 9.60
C SER A 164 -17.88 10.46 8.38
N ALA A 165 -17.31 9.26 8.34
CA ALA A 165 -17.37 8.39 7.17
C ALA A 165 -18.79 8.02 6.71
N PRO A 166 -19.81 7.82 7.58
CA PRO A 166 -21.17 7.56 7.13
C PRO A 166 -21.79 8.60 6.19
N ARG A 167 -21.22 9.80 6.15
CA ARG A 167 -21.69 10.89 5.27
C ARG A 167 -21.32 10.67 3.82
N HIS A 168 -20.30 9.85 3.56
CA HIS A 168 -19.68 9.60 2.26
C HIS A 168 -19.94 8.19 1.72
N LEU A 169 -20.83 7.40 2.36
CA LEU A 169 -21.08 5.99 1.98
C LEU A 169 -21.64 5.79 0.58
N HIS A 170 -22.20 6.82 -0.02
CA HIS A 170 -22.80 6.78 -1.37
C HIS A 170 -21.94 7.52 -2.40
N GLU A 171 -20.78 8.00 -2.01
CA GLU A 171 -19.83 8.70 -2.86
C GLU A 171 -18.74 7.72 -3.32
N ASP A 172 -18.35 7.82 -4.58
CA ASP A 172 -17.17 7.13 -5.08
C ASP A 172 -15.94 7.95 -4.71
N THR A 173 -15.33 7.60 -3.57
CA THR A 173 -14.24 8.36 -2.98
C THR A 173 -12.88 7.69 -3.15
N ALA A 174 -12.83 6.46 -3.67
CA ALA A 174 -11.60 5.68 -3.72
C ALA A 174 -10.52 6.33 -4.60
N ASP A 175 -10.85 6.65 -5.84
CA ASP A 175 -9.94 7.28 -6.81
C ASP A 175 -9.45 8.64 -6.32
N GLU A 176 -10.34 9.44 -5.75
CA GLU A 176 -9.99 10.75 -5.18
C GLU A 176 -9.02 10.60 -4.01
N ASN A 177 -9.28 9.65 -3.12
CA ASN A 177 -8.43 9.35 -1.98
C ASN A 177 -7.04 8.87 -2.42
N PHE A 178 -6.99 7.99 -3.41
CA PHE A 178 -5.75 7.50 -4.00
C PHE A 178 -4.94 8.64 -4.63
N ALA A 179 -5.58 9.45 -5.49
CA ALA A 179 -4.94 10.59 -6.14
C ALA A 179 -4.43 11.63 -5.12
N LYS A 180 -5.17 11.88 -4.04
CA LYS A 180 -4.75 12.79 -2.98
C LYS A 180 -3.61 12.24 -2.14
N LEU A 181 -3.61 10.94 -1.84
CA LEU A 181 -2.52 10.27 -1.12
C LEU A 181 -1.19 10.37 -1.89
N LEU A 182 -1.24 10.20 -3.21
CA LEU A 182 -0.06 10.27 -4.08
C LEU A 182 0.27 11.69 -4.55
N LYS A 183 -0.53 12.70 -4.17
CA LYS A 183 -0.30 14.07 -4.58
C LYS A 183 1.06 14.58 -4.12
N GLY A 184 1.89 14.98 -5.10
CA GLY A 184 3.24 15.47 -4.84
C GLY A 184 4.29 14.37 -4.65
N ALA A 185 3.91 13.09 -4.74
CA ALA A 185 4.85 12.00 -4.92
C ALA A 185 5.31 11.96 -6.39
N GLU A 186 6.61 11.79 -6.59
CA GLU A 186 7.15 11.45 -7.91
C GLU A 186 7.08 9.93 -8.10
N VAL A 187 7.12 9.44 -9.34
CA VAL A 187 7.08 8.00 -9.62
C VAL A 187 8.15 7.22 -8.84
N ARG A 188 9.34 7.81 -8.66
CA ARG A 188 10.41 7.20 -7.83
C ARG A 188 10.04 7.02 -6.36
N ASP A 189 9.13 7.82 -5.82
CA ASP A 189 8.67 7.70 -4.42
C ASP A 189 7.70 6.51 -4.25
N THR A 190 7.19 5.96 -5.35
CA THR A 190 6.28 4.82 -5.40
C THR A 190 6.97 3.51 -5.81
N VAL A 191 8.30 3.52 -5.96
CA VAL A 191 9.11 2.34 -6.33
C VAL A 191 10.19 2.12 -5.27
N PRO A 192 10.22 0.95 -4.61
CA PRO A 192 11.16 0.67 -3.53
C PRO A 192 12.53 0.23 -4.08
N LEU A 193 13.23 1.09 -4.83
CA LEU A 193 14.52 0.77 -5.48
C LEU A 193 15.60 0.31 -4.50
N GLU A 194 15.59 0.81 -3.27
CA GLU A 194 16.55 0.42 -2.23
C GLU A 194 16.39 -1.03 -1.75
N THR A 195 15.30 -1.68 -2.11
CA THR A 195 15.01 -3.08 -1.72
C THR A 195 15.70 -4.10 -2.62
N VAL A 196 16.21 -3.67 -3.78
CA VAL A 196 16.99 -4.48 -4.71
C VAL A 196 18.43 -3.98 -4.76
N LYS A 197 19.42 -4.90 -4.75
CA LYS A 197 20.83 -4.55 -4.49
C LYS A 197 21.68 -4.38 -5.74
N ASP A 198 21.26 -4.98 -6.84
CA ASP A 198 22.06 -5.08 -8.06
C ASP A 198 21.18 -4.93 -9.31
N VAL A 199 21.86 -4.80 -10.46
CA VAL A 199 21.18 -4.63 -11.74
C VAL A 199 20.29 -5.82 -12.12
N PRO A 200 20.68 -7.10 -11.92
CA PRO A 200 19.79 -8.23 -12.12
C PRO A 200 18.49 -8.11 -11.30
N GLY A 201 18.56 -7.82 -10.00
CA GLY A 201 17.38 -7.63 -9.18
C GLY A 201 16.51 -6.44 -9.61
N MET A 202 17.11 -5.36 -10.12
CA MET A 202 16.35 -4.25 -10.72
C MET A 202 15.64 -4.69 -12.01
N ILE A 203 16.27 -5.52 -12.84
CA ILE A 203 15.62 -6.07 -14.04
C ILE A 203 14.44 -6.96 -13.64
N ASP A 204 14.61 -7.83 -12.64
CA ASP A 204 13.54 -8.68 -12.14
C ASP A 204 12.37 -7.86 -11.55
N LEU A 205 12.67 -6.77 -10.83
CA LEU A 205 11.65 -5.83 -10.35
C LEU A 205 10.92 -5.13 -11.50
N ALA A 206 11.63 -4.70 -12.53
CA ALA A 206 11.00 -4.12 -13.72
C ALA A 206 10.09 -5.11 -14.44
N GLU A 207 10.48 -6.39 -14.55
CA GLU A 207 9.63 -7.45 -15.07
C GLU A 207 8.39 -7.69 -14.22
N ALA A 208 8.54 -7.64 -12.90
CA ALA A 208 7.40 -7.77 -11.99
C ALA A 208 6.37 -6.65 -12.21
N TYR A 209 6.82 -5.40 -12.40
CA TYR A 209 5.91 -4.30 -12.75
C TYR A 209 5.20 -4.55 -14.09
N THR A 210 5.87 -5.13 -15.10
CA THR A 210 5.20 -5.42 -16.39
C THR A 210 4.13 -6.51 -16.28
N ARG A 211 4.25 -7.45 -15.33
CA ARG A 211 3.19 -8.44 -15.04
C ARG A 211 1.90 -7.80 -14.49
N ARG A 212 2.00 -6.58 -14.02
CA ARG A 212 0.88 -5.75 -13.54
C ARG A 212 0.51 -4.63 -14.51
N ASP A 213 1.03 -4.68 -15.72
CA ASP A 213 0.87 -3.65 -16.74
C ASP A 213 1.36 -2.24 -16.33
N ASP A 214 2.17 -2.12 -15.26
CA ASP A 214 2.76 -0.85 -14.81
C ASP A 214 4.08 -0.56 -15.54
N TYR A 215 3.97 -0.25 -16.84
CA TYR A 215 5.14 0.04 -17.68
C TYR A 215 5.85 1.33 -17.31
N LEU A 216 5.17 2.28 -16.62
CA LEU A 216 5.79 3.51 -16.16
C LEU A 216 6.83 3.23 -15.06
N LYS A 217 6.46 2.45 -14.04
CA LYS A 217 7.38 2.03 -12.98
C LYS A 217 8.45 1.08 -13.51
N ALA A 218 8.10 0.15 -14.39
CA ALA A 218 9.07 -0.72 -15.05
C ALA A 218 10.18 0.07 -15.76
N LEU A 219 9.83 1.10 -16.53
CA LEU A 219 10.79 1.98 -17.22
C LEU A 219 11.65 2.79 -16.25
N LEU A 220 11.07 3.25 -15.14
CA LEU A 220 11.82 3.97 -14.11
C LEU A 220 12.90 3.07 -13.48
N VAL A 221 12.55 1.81 -13.18
CA VAL A 221 13.49 0.82 -12.64
C VAL A 221 14.59 0.51 -13.64
N LEU A 222 14.26 0.25 -14.93
CA LEU A 222 15.26 0.00 -15.97
C LEU A 222 16.17 1.21 -16.19
N LYS A 223 15.64 2.43 -16.08
CA LYS A 223 16.46 3.65 -16.17
C LYS A 223 17.47 3.71 -15.02
N ALA A 224 17.05 3.42 -13.80
CA ALA A 224 17.96 3.37 -12.66
C ALA A 224 19.03 2.27 -12.84
N ALA A 225 18.65 1.10 -13.36
CA ALA A 225 19.59 0.03 -13.69
C ALA A 225 20.61 0.43 -14.77
N ALA A 226 20.17 1.16 -15.80
CA ALA A 226 21.02 1.67 -16.88
C ALA A 226 22.03 2.74 -16.39
N GLU A 227 21.73 3.46 -15.33
CA GLU A 227 22.69 4.40 -14.70
C GLU A 227 23.86 3.64 -14.04
N LEU A 228 23.64 2.41 -13.61
CA LEU A 228 24.66 1.54 -13.01
C LEU A 228 25.42 0.73 -14.07
N GLU A 229 24.72 0.21 -15.05
CA GLU A 229 25.29 -0.60 -16.15
C GLU A 229 24.77 -0.11 -17.52
N PRO A 230 25.36 0.96 -18.10
CA PRO A 230 24.88 1.55 -19.36
C PRO A 230 24.91 0.61 -20.57
N ASP A 231 25.83 -0.36 -20.58
CA ASP A 231 26.03 -1.29 -21.67
C ASP A 231 25.33 -2.65 -21.47
N ASN A 232 24.36 -2.74 -20.52
CA ASN A 232 23.65 -3.98 -20.24
C ASN A 232 22.69 -4.34 -21.38
N GLU A 233 22.96 -5.47 -22.06
CA GLU A 233 22.20 -5.93 -23.24
C GLU A 233 20.70 -6.15 -22.94
N VAL A 234 20.37 -6.68 -21.76
CA VAL A 234 18.99 -6.96 -21.36
C VAL A 234 18.18 -5.67 -21.23
N ILE A 235 18.76 -4.64 -20.62
CA ILE A 235 18.12 -3.32 -20.51
C ILE A 235 17.91 -2.74 -21.90
N PHE A 236 18.90 -2.84 -22.76
CA PHE A 236 18.84 -2.31 -24.14
C PHE A 236 17.74 -2.96 -24.97
N GLU A 237 17.51 -4.25 -24.78
CA GLU A 237 16.44 -4.99 -25.46
C GLU A 237 15.05 -4.65 -24.90
N ARG A 238 14.90 -4.53 -23.59
CA ARG A 238 13.59 -4.38 -22.94
C ARG A 238 13.07 -2.96 -22.94
N TYR A 239 13.94 -1.98 -22.75
CA TYR A 239 13.55 -0.58 -22.62
C TYR A 239 12.65 -0.08 -23.76
N PRO A 240 12.98 -0.28 -25.06
CA PRO A 240 12.11 0.15 -26.16
C PRO A 240 10.78 -0.62 -26.23
N ILE A 241 10.73 -1.87 -25.76
CA ILE A 241 9.51 -2.65 -25.69
C ILE A 241 8.55 -2.03 -24.66
N TYR A 242 9.05 -1.74 -23.46
CA TYR A 242 8.24 -1.14 -22.39
C TYR A 242 7.80 0.28 -22.74
N GLN A 243 8.66 1.08 -23.40
CA GLN A 243 8.27 2.40 -23.91
C GLN A 243 7.10 2.33 -24.90
N ARG A 244 7.13 1.35 -25.81
CA ARG A 244 6.03 1.15 -26.76
C ARG A 244 4.75 0.76 -26.04
N LYS A 245 4.82 -0.16 -25.07
CA LYS A 245 3.69 -0.62 -24.28
C LYS A 245 3.05 0.50 -23.48
N LEU A 246 3.88 1.32 -22.83
CA LEU A 246 3.37 2.51 -22.10
C LEU A 246 2.66 3.48 -23.06
N ARG A 247 3.17 3.66 -24.28
CA ARG A 247 2.53 4.54 -25.26
C ARG A 247 1.18 3.98 -25.72
N GLU A 248 1.10 2.68 -26.01
CA GLU A 248 -0.15 2.00 -26.35
C GLU A 248 -1.19 2.21 -25.23
N GLN A 249 -0.83 2.04 -23.96
CA GLN A 249 -1.73 2.26 -22.82
C GLN A 249 -2.23 3.73 -22.72
N LEU A 250 -1.35 4.70 -22.97
CA LEU A 250 -1.73 6.11 -22.91
C LEU A 250 -2.67 6.50 -24.07
N GLU A 251 -2.46 5.93 -25.25
CA GLU A 251 -3.34 6.12 -26.41
C GLU A 251 -4.74 5.54 -26.14
N ASP A 252 -4.83 4.32 -25.56
CA ASP A 252 -6.10 3.68 -25.19
C ASP A 252 -6.89 4.52 -24.16
N LEU A 253 -6.21 5.09 -23.15
CA LEU A 253 -6.85 5.96 -22.15
C LEU A 253 -7.40 7.27 -22.76
N GLU A 254 -6.67 7.89 -23.70
CA GLU A 254 -7.14 9.10 -24.39
C GLU A 254 -8.37 8.81 -25.27
N GLU A 255 -8.46 7.62 -25.87
CA GLU A 255 -9.61 7.21 -26.69
C GLU A 255 -10.86 6.97 -25.81
N ASP A 256 -10.70 6.37 -24.62
CA ASP A 256 -11.82 6.12 -23.70
C ASP A 256 -12.37 7.42 -23.11
N GLU A 257 -11.50 8.38 -22.74
CA GLU A 257 -11.96 9.70 -22.27
C GLU A 257 -12.69 10.50 -23.36
N GLY A 258 -12.24 10.39 -24.63
CA GLY A 258 -12.89 11.06 -25.76
C GLY A 258 -14.28 10.54 -26.10
N THR A 259 -14.61 9.30 -25.73
CA THR A 259 -15.93 8.69 -26.01
C THR A 259 -16.98 9.06 -24.96
N THR A 260 -16.59 9.51 -23.78
CA THR A 260 -17.53 9.89 -22.69
C THR A 260 -18.06 11.32 -22.81
N GLU A 261 -17.42 12.20 -23.58
CA GLU A 261 -17.89 13.59 -23.76
C GLU A 261 -19.00 13.75 -24.82
N ASP A 262 -19.22 12.76 -25.69
CA ASP A 262 -20.19 12.89 -26.79
C ASP A 262 -21.64 12.40 -26.49
N ASP A 263 -21.92 11.86 -25.28
CA ASP A 263 -23.26 11.32 -24.94
C ASP A 263 -24.14 12.24 -24.05
N ASP A 264 -23.73 13.51 -23.84
CA ASP A 264 -24.58 14.52 -23.16
C ASP A 264 -25.29 15.45 -24.17
N GLY A 265 -25.77 14.86 -25.23
CA GLY A 265 -26.46 15.48 -26.35
C GLY A 265 -27.96 15.19 -26.43
N THR A 266 -28.77 16.06 -25.79
CA THR A 266 -30.13 16.41 -26.21
C THR A 266 -31.18 15.29 -26.40
N THR A 267 -32.05 15.17 -25.42
CA THR A 267 -33.47 14.90 -25.72
C THR A 267 -34.35 15.96 -25.08
N GLU A 268 -35.03 16.69 -25.94
CA GLU A 268 -36.09 17.63 -25.64
C GLU A 268 -37.26 17.00 -24.86
#